data_d07590b72b815bfa38243934c008a099
#
_entry.id   d07590b72b815bfa38243934c008a099
#
_cell.length_a   1.000
_cell.length_b   1.000
_cell.length_c   1.000
_cell.angle_alpha   90.00
_cell.angle_beta   90.00
_cell.angle_gamma   90.00
#
_symmetry.space_group_name_H-M   'P 1'
#
loop_
_entity.id
_entity.type
_entity.pdbx_description
1 polymer ?
#
loop_
_entity_poly.entity_id
_entity_poly.type
_entity_poly.pdbx_seq_one_letter_code
_entity_poly.pdbx_strand_id
1 'polypeptide(L)'
;MYDYFNGKERMNLERTIELIVATKEDAKEIRDLMCIVYEDELNKWFRDNEDELYMPGYSSVEMQEYHTWDNKYYKIMKDSKIIGVILVSTTGREHGRIDRLYILPDHQGSGTGSKVLALLEELYPDVNLWTLDTTQFSKRNHHFYEKNGYQLDSQDDSERYYYKNIGKQDHDKADYHVNQDYSFHNFRNSNLTSVDWFDLNMSKNTFSNCNLNRTLIQNSSLKGCRFTNVNLSNTILADLRMENAQICHGLLSNLHIHDVNLDNKKDTSLTIERSVLENSVIRHCNLKNVKIESCNLDGATIDGIPLDELLECYKKMKINV
;
A
#
# COMPACT_ATOMS: atom_id res chain seq x y z
N MET A 1 -48.33 -37.71 -36.10
CA MET A 1 -48.88 -36.38 -35.73
C MET A 1 -47.80 -35.72 -34.87
N TYR A 2 -47.15 -34.77 -35.45
CA TYR A 2 -45.92 -34.14 -34.89
C TYR A 2 -46.34 -33.06 -33.95
N ASP A 3 -45.80 -33.07 -32.71
CA ASP A 3 -45.86 -31.94 -31.82
C ASP A 3 -44.44 -31.38 -31.63
N TYR A 4 -44.26 -30.17 -32.13
CA TYR A 4 -43.07 -29.31 -31.97
C TYR A 4 -43.02 -28.77 -30.55
N PHE A 5 -42.06 -29.19 -29.75
CA PHE A 5 -41.65 -28.47 -28.57
C PHE A 5 -40.55 -27.46 -28.91
N ASN A 6 -40.97 -26.23 -29.09
CA ASN A 6 -40.09 -25.06 -29.16
C ASN A 6 -39.80 -24.59 -27.73
N GLY A 7 -38.86 -25.23 -27.07
CA GLY A 7 -38.27 -24.75 -25.83
C GLY A 7 -37.03 -23.92 -26.15
N LYS A 8 -37.20 -22.62 -26.27
CA LYS A 8 -36.08 -21.68 -26.14
C LYS A 8 -35.65 -21.67 -24.67
N GLU A 9 -34.75 -22.54 -24.30
CA GLU A 9 -33.91 -22.33 -23.11
C GLU A 9 -33.09 -21.07 -23.38
N ARG A 10 -33.57 -19.95 -22.86
CA ARG A 10 -32.71 -18.80 -22.59
C ARG A 10 -31.71 -19.27 -21.51
N MET A 11 -30.52 -19.68 -21.95
CA MET A 11 -29.36 -19.71 -21.07
C MET A 11 -29.23 -18.30 -20.52
N ASN A 12 -29.69 -18.12 -19.30
CA ASN A 12 -29.30 -17.00 -18.47
C ASN A 12 -27.79 -17.21 -18.20
N LEU A 13 -26.95 -16.70 -19.09
CA LEU A 13 -25.56 -16.42 -18.76
C LEU A 13 -25.61 -15.35 -17.68
N GLU A 14 -25.74 -15.77 -16.42
CA GLU A 14 -25.42 -14.88 -15.31
C GLU A 14 -24.00 -14.38 -15.59
N ARG A 15 -23.90 -13.10 -15.79
CA ARG A 15 -22.61 -12.41 -16.00
C ARG A 15 -21.82 -12.57 -14.73
N THR A 16 -20.99 -13.59 -14.70
CA THR A 16 -20.22 -13.99 -13.52
C THR A 16 -19.11 -12.98 -13.28
N ILE A 17 -18.98 -12.54 -12.05
CA ILE A 17 -17.82 -11.79 -11.57
C ILE A 17 -16.77 -12.79 -11.15
N GLU A 18 -15.54 -12.59 -11.56
CA GLU A 18 -14.40 -13.46 -11.26
C GLU A 18 -13.24 -12.64 -10.66
N LEU A 19 -12.47 -13.25 -9.76
CA LEU A 19 -11.23 -12.71 -9.25
C LEU A 19 -10.06 -13.42 -9.93
N ILE A 20 -9.27 -12.68 -10.70
CA ILE A 20 -8.09 -13.20 -11.39
C ILE A 20 -6.85 -12.48 -10.86
N VAL A 21 -5.82 -13.23 -10.52
CA VAL A 21 -4.55 -12.66 -10.06
C VAL A 21 -4.03 -11.66 -11.09
N ALA A 22 -3.71 -10.46 -10.63
CA ALA A 22 -3.09 -9.44 -11.45
C ALA A 22 -1.62 -9.77 -11.70
N THR A 23 -1.14 -9.45 -12.88
CA THR A 23 0.25 -9.62 -13.30
C THR A 23 0.88 -8.26 -13.61
N LYS A 24 2.19 -8.22 -13.76
CA LYS A 24 2.93 -7.00 -14.10
C LYS A 24 2.40 -6.35 -15.38
N GLU A 25 2.00 -7.14 -16.36
CA GLU A 25 1.46 -6.69 -17.66
C GLU A 25 0.13 -5.93 -17.49
N ASP A 26 -0.61 -6.20 -16.42
CA ASP A 26 -1.89 -5.55 -16.12
C ASP A 26 -1.71 -4.16 -15.47
N ALA A 27 -0.53 -3.84 -14.95
CA ALA A 27 -0.27 -2.66 -14.11
C ALA A 27 -0.73 -1.35 -14.77
N LYS A 28 -0.52 -1.20 -16.09
CA LYS A 28 -0.94 -0.01 -16.82
C LYS A 28 -2.47 0.11 -16.88
N GLU A 29 -3.17 -0.98 -17.20
CA GLU A 29 -4.64 -0.99 -17.28
C GLU A 29 -5.25 -0.76 -15.90
N ILE A 30 -4.66 -1.33 -14.86
CA ILE A 30 -5.07 -1.12 -13.47
C ILE A 30 -4.88 0.36 -13.08
N ARG A 31 -3.74 0.96 -13.38
CA ARG A 31 -3.48 2.38 -13.13
C ARG A 31 -4.53 3.27 -13.82
N ASP A 32 -4.82 3.00 -15.09
CA ASP A 32 -5.80 3.76 -15.86
C ASP A 32 -7.20 3.63 -15.26
N LEU A 33 -7.58 2.44 -14.80
CA LEU A 33 -8.82 2.20 -14.04
C LEU A 33 -8.85 3.02 -12.74
N MET A 34 -7.77 2.99 -11.98
CA MET A 34 -7.70 3.72 -10.70
C MET A 34 -7.79 5.23 -10.89
N CYS A 35 -7.22 5.78 -11.97
CA CYS A 35 -7.38 7.20 -12.31
C CYS A 35 -8.86 7.55 -12.55
N ILE A 36 -9.61 6.69 -13.27
CA ILE A 36 -11.05 6.90 -13.49
C ILE A 36 -11.81 6.89 -12.16
N VAL A 37 -11.49 5.94 -11.27
CA VAL A 37 -12.14 5.86 -9.96
C VAL A 37 -11.81 7.08 -9.11
N TYR A 38 -10.55 7.51 -9.09
CA TYR A 38 -10.11 8.69 -8.36
C TYR A 38 -10.86 9.95 -8.82
N GLU A 39 -10.92 10.21 -10.12
CA GLU A 39 -11.62 11.37 -10.67
C GLU A 39 -13.13 11.35 -10.35
N ASP A 40 -13.75 10.17 -10.38
CA ASP A 40 -15.17 10.01 -10.03
C ASP A 40 -15.43 10.29 -8.54
N GLU A 41 -14.60 9.74 -7.65
CA GLU A 41 -14.66 9.97 -6.20
C GLU A 41 -14.46 11.45 -5.88
N LEU A 42 -13.43 12.08 -6.45
CA LEU A 42 -13.11 13.49 -6.27
C LEU A 42 -14.31 14.36 -6.67
N ASN A 43 -14.86 14.13 -7.85
CA ASN A 43 -15.95 14.94 -8.37
C ASN A 43 -17.27 14.78 -7.60
N LYS A 44 -17.56 13.59 -7.07
CA LYS A 44 -18.82 13.27 -6.39
C LYS A 44 -18.80 13.59 -4.91
N TRP A 45 -17.68 13.35 -4.23
CA TRP A 45 -17.64 13.29 -2.78
C TRP A 45 -16.64 14.24 -2.13
N PHE A 46 -15.56 14.63 -2.86
CA PHE A 46 -14.43 15.37 -2.31
C PHE A 46 -14.11 16.65 -3.08
N ARG A 47 -15.05 17.16 -3.90
CA ARG A 47 -14.83 18.34 -4.75
C ARG A 47 -14.30 19.56 -3.99
N ASP A 48 -14.78 19.79 -2.79
CA ASP A 48 -14.42 20.95 -1.97
C ASP A 48 -13.30 20.63 -0.96
N ASN A 49 -12.91 19.35 -0.85
CA ASN A 49 -11.94 18.83 0.14
C ASN A 49 -11.04 17.77 -0.50
N GLU A 50 -10.32 18.12 -1.56
CA GLU A 50 -9.43 17.21 -2.30
C GLU A 50 -8.38 16.55 -1.39
N ASP A 51 -7.89 17.28 -0.39
CA ASP A 51 -6.91 16.78 0.57
C ASP A 51 -7.41 15.63 1.47
N GLU A 52 -8.74 15.41 1.53
CA GLU A 52 -9.36 14.32 2.28
C GLU A 52 -9.44 13.01 1.48
N LEU A 53 -9.27 13.08 0.15
CA LEU A 53 -9.22 11.89 -0.71
C LEU A 53 -7.79 11.36 -0.78
N TYR A 54 -7.51 10.31 -0.02
CA TYR A 54 -6.19 9.68 0.01
C TYR A 54 -6.22 8.35 -0.76
N MET A 55 -5.57 8.32 -1.91
CA MET A 55 -5.38 7.12 -2.75
C MET A 55 -3.90 7.04 -3.20
N PRO A 56 -2.98 6.64 -2.33
CA PRO A 56 -1.55 6.69 -2.62
C PRO A 56 -1.18 5.80 -3.82
N GLY A 57 -0.38 6.36 -4.73
CA GLY A 57 0.15 5.65 -5.89
C GLY A 57 -0.91 5.21 -6.93
N TYR A 58 -2.13 5.76 -6.88
CA TYR A 58 -3.19 5.41 -7.84
C TYR A 58 -2.80 5.69 -9.30
N SER A 59 -2.00 6.72 -9.52
CA SER A 59 -1.56 7.16 -10.85
C SER A 59 -0.20 6.57 -11.29
N SER A 60 0.46 5.77 -10.46
CA SER A 60 1.76 5.17 -10.75
C SER A 60 1.62 3.74 -11.29
N VAL A 61 2.18 3.49 -12.46
CA VAL A 61 2.30 2.15 -13.03
C VAL A 61 3.24 1.30 -12.18
N GLU A 62 4.34 1.89 -11.73
CA GLU A 62 5.38 1.25 -10.93
C GLU A 62 4.83 0.76 -9.59
N MET A 63 3.95 1.55 -8.95
CA MET A 63 3.28 1.12 -7.73
C MET A 63 2.33 -0.06 -7.99
N GLN A 64 1.60 -0.07 -9.12
CA GLN A 64 0.76 -1.20 -9.48
C GLN A 64 1.61 -2.44 -9.79
N GLU A 65 2.75 -2.31 -10.49
CA GLU A 65 3.71 -3.41 -10.69
C GLU A 65 4.21 -3.96 -9.36
N TYR A 66 4.59 -3.09 -8.42
CA TYR A 66 5.02 -3.51 -7.08
C TYR A 66 3.95 -4.37 -6.38
N HIS A 67 2.69 -3.93 -6.40
CA HIS A 67 1.61 -4.68 -5.76
C HIS A 67 1.37 -6.06 -6.40
N THR A 68 1.60 -6.22 -7.70
CA THR A 68 1.49 -7.54 -8.35
C THR A 68 2.58 -8.51 -7.93
N TRP A 69 3.71 -7.99 -7.47
CA TRP A 69 4.85 -8.79 -7.06
C TRP A 69 4.81 -9.21 -5.58
N ASP A 70 4.42 -8.30 -4.70
CA ASP A 70 4.54 -8.49 -3.24
C ASP A 70 3.22 -8.92 -2.58
N ASN A 71 2.09 -8.64 -3.20
CA ASN A 71 0.77 -8.78 -2.60
C ASN A 71 -0.15 -9.71 -3.38
N LYS A 72 -1.25 -10.05 -2.74
CA LYS A 72 -2.37 -10.77 -3.35
C LYS A 72 -3.29 -9.77 -4.04
N TYR A 73 -2.92 -9.41 -5.26
CA TYR A 73 -3.62 -8.41 -6.06
C TYR A 73 -4.47 -9.09 -7.13
N TYR A 74 -5.77 -8.82 -7.14
CA TYR A 74 -6.71 -9.44 -8.05
C TYR A 74 -7.41 -8.41 -8.92
N LYS A 75 -7.54 -8.74 -10.20
CA LYS A 75 -8.47 -8.08 -11.12
C LYS A 75 -9.87 -8.60 -10.87
N ILE A 76 -10.84 -7.68 -10.78
CA ILE A 76 -12.26 -8.01 -10.76
C ILE A 76 -12.73 -8.02 -12.21
N MET A 77 -13.03 -9.21 -12.72
CA MET A 77 -13.42 -9.42 -14.13
C MET A 77 -14.93 -9.53 -14.26
N LYS A 78 -15.46 -8.96 -15.34
CA LYS A 78 -16.84 -9.16 -15.80
C LYS A 78 -16.87 -9.09 -17.32
N ASP A 79 -17.48 -10.06 -17.98
CA ASP A 79 -17.57 -10.13 -19.45
C ASP A 79 -16.18 -9.95 -20.13
N SER A 80 -15.13 -10.60 -19.58
CA SER A 80 -13.73 -10.54 -20.02
C SER A 80 -13.08 -9.13 -19.94
N LYS A 81 -13.66 -8.22 -19.17
CA LYS A 81 -13.11 -6.87 -18.95
C LYS A 81 -12.74 -6.69 -17.48
N ILE A 82 -11.67 -5.95 -17.23
CA ILE A 82 -11.34 -5.51 -15.87
C ILE A 82 -12.33 -4.40 -15.49
N ILE A 83 -13.11 -4.63 -14.43
CA ILE A 83 -14.09 -3.67 -13.92
C ILE A 83 -13.71 -3.13 -12.55
N GLY A 84 -12.63 -3.63 -11.97
CA GLY A 84 -12.14 -3.22 -10.67
C GLY A 84 -10.92 -4.02 -10.26
N VAL A 85 -10.41 -3.71 -9.09
CA VAL A 85 -9.29 -4.42 -8.46
C VAL A 85 -9.52 -4.55 -6.96
N ILE A 86 -8.96 -5.61 -6.37
CA ILE A 86 -8.90 -5.80 -4.93
C ILE A 86 -7.50 -6.24 -4.53
N LEU A 87 -6.92 -5.53 -3.58
CA LEU A 87 -5.62 -5.82 -2.97
C LEU A 87 -5.85 -6.32 -1.55
N VAL A 88 -5.26 -7.45 -1.23
CA VAL A 88 -5.38 -8.04 0.09
C VAL A 88 -4.02 -8.48 0.62
N SER A 89 -3.87 -8.42 1.92
CA SER A 89 -2.76 -9.03 2.64
C SER A 89 -3.30 -10.09 3.61
N THR A 90 -2.53 -11.16 3.81
CA THR A 90 -2.85 -12.15 4.85
C THR A 90 -1.70 -12.16 5.83
N THR A 91 -2.01 -11.88 7.08
CA THR A 91 -1.07 -11.90 8.18
C THR A 91 -1.46 -13.01 9.14
N GLY A 92 -0.47 -13.78 9.58
CA GLY A 92 -0.76 -14.95 10.36
C GLY A 92 -1.50 -16.04 9.58
N ARG A 93 -2.22 -16.89 10.32
CA ARG A 93 -2.90 -18.05 9.75
C ARG A 93 -4.35 -17.77 9.37
N GLU A 94 -5.01 -16.90 10.11
CA GLU A 94 -6.46 -16.74 10.08
C GLU A 94 -6.92 -15.28 9.88
N HIS A 95 -5.98 -14.35 9.66
CA HIS A 95 -6.29 -12.95 9.44
C HIS A 95 -6.02 -12.51 8.01
N GLY A 96 -7.01 -11.84 7.43
CA GLY A 96 -6.94 -11.17 6.15
C GLY A 96 -7.26 -9.69 6.28
N ARG A 97 -6.59 -8.86 5.49
CA ARG A 97 -6.87 -7.45 5.39
C ARG A 97 -7.17 -7.08 3.95
N ILE A 98 -8.19 -6.28 3.76
CA ILE A 98 -8.50 -5.63 2.49
C ILE A 98 -7.79 -4.28 2.49
N ASP A 99 -6.71 -4.18 1.73
CA ASP A 99 -5.92 -2.95 1.63
C ASP A 99 -6.53 -1.98 0.62
N ARG A 100 -7.11 -2.51 -0.48
CA ARG A 100 -7.74 -1.71 -1.53
C ARG A 100 -8.89 -2.46 -2.17
N LEU A 101 -9.99 -1.75 -2.46
CA LEU A 101 -11.11 -2.24 -3.27
C LEU A 101 -11.62 -1.10 -4.13
N TYR A 102 -11.33 -1.16 -5.43
CA TYR A 102 -11.77 -0.17 -6.40
C TYR A 102 -12.62 -0.83 -7.49
N ILE A 103 -13.75 -0.24 -7.80
CA ILE A 103 -14.69 -0.71 -8.82
C ILE A 103 -15.06 0.49 -9.68
N LEU A 104 -15.00 0.32 -11.01
CA LEU A 104 -15.40 1.35 -11.97
C LEU A 104 -16.80 1.90 -11.65
N PRO A 105 -17.04 3.20 -11.79
CA PRO A 105 -18.30 3.85 -11.45
C PRO A 105 -19.54 3.18 -12.05
N ASP A 106 -19.48 2.77 -13.32
CA ASP A 106 -20.59 2.11 -14.02
C ASP A 106 -20.95 0.71 -13.48
N HIS A 107 -20.10 0.15 -12.64
CA HIS A 107 -20.28 -1.15 -12.01
C HIS A 107 -20.56 -1.06 -10.50
N GLN A 108 -20.62 0.16 -9.94
CA GLN A 108 -20.99 0.40 -8.56
C GLN A 108 -22.52 0.37 -8.37
N GLY A 109 -22.99 0.26 -7.13
CA GLY A 109 -24.41 0.28 -6.80
C GLY A 109 -25.24 -0.93 -7.24
N SER A 110 -24.66 -1.85 -8.02
CA SER A 110 -25.32 -3.05 -8.57
C SER A 110 -25.08 -4.35 -7.78
N GLY A 111 -24.49 -4.25 -6.59
CA GLY A 111 -24.12 -5.41 -5.75
C GLY A 111 -22.77 -6.03 -6.13
N THR A 112 -22.04 -5.48 -7.09
CA THR A 112 -20.72 -5.97 -7.51
C THR A 112 -19.75 -6.07 -6.33
N GLY A 113 -19.61 -5.03 -5.50
CA GLY A 113 -18.72 -5.04 -4.35
C GLY A 113 -19.05 -6.14 -3.35
N SER A 114 -20.33 -6.37 -3.04
CA SER A 114 -20.74 -7.44 -2.13
C SER A 114 -20.41 -8.83 -2.68
N LYS A 115 -20.56 -9.03 -3.99
CA LYS A 115 -20.16 -10.29 -4.64
C LYS A 115 -18.64 -10.50 -4.57
N VAL A 116 -17.87 -9.44 -4.77
CA VAL A 116 -16.39 -9.47 -4.66
C VAL A 116 -15.96 -9.88 -3.26
N LEU A 117 -16.57 -9.29 -2.22
CA LEU A 117 -16.26 -9.67 -0.84
C LEU A 117 -16.61 -11.13 -0.54
N ALA A 118 -17.75 -11.62 -1.03
CA ALA A 118 -18.13 -13.03 -0.87
C ALA A 118 -17.15 -13.98 -1.58
N LEU A 119 -16.74 -13.67 -2.84
CA LEU A 119 -15.74 -14.44 -3.57
C LEU A 119 -14.38 -14.44 -2.87
N LEU A 120 -14.02 -13.30 -2.26
CA LEU A 120 -12.78 -13.20 -1.49
C LEU A 120 -12.81 -14.13 -0.27
N GLU A 121 -13.92 -14.16 0.47
CA GLU A 121 -14.10 -15.03 1.62
C GLU A 121 -14.05 -16.52 1.22
N GLU A 122 -14.61 -16.89 0.05
CA GLU A 122 -14.51 -18.22 -0.51
C GLU A 122 -13.08 -18.59 -0.95
N LEU A 123 -12.33 -17.63 -1.48
CA LEU A 123 -10.95 -17.83 -1.93
C LEU A 123 -9.97 -18.05 -0.76
N TYR A 124 -10.31 -17.54 0.42
CA TYR A 124 -9.49 -17.60 1.63
C TYR A 124 -10.23 -18.31 2.77
N PRO A 125 -10.51 -19.62 2.67
CA PRO A 125 -11.35 -20.34 3.64
C PRO A 125 -10.74 -20.45 5.05
N ASP A 126 -9.41 -20.27 5.15
CA ASP A 126 -8.71 -20.31 6.44
C ASP A 126 -8.72 -18.95 7.16
N VAL A 127 -9.13 -17.88 6.48
CA VAL A 127 -9.23 -16.54 7.08
C VAL A 127 -10.55 -16.44 7.85
N ASN A 128 -10.44 -16.27 9.16
CA ASN A 128 -11.57 -16.13 10.07
C ASN A 128 -11.88 -14.68 10.43
N LEU A 129 -10.89 -13.79 10.30
CA LEU A 129 -11.00 -12.38 10.64
C LEU A 129 -10.55 -11.52 9.47
N TRP A 130 -11.45 -10.72 8.92
CA TRP A 130 -11.15 -9.71 7.91
C TRP A 130 -11.13 -8.34 8.53
N THR A 131 -10.12 -7.53 8.18
CA THR A 131 -10.01 -6.14 8.59
C THR A 131 -9.85 -5.22 7.39
N LEU A 132 -10.18 -3.96 7.57
CA LEU A 132 -9.93 -2.87 6.61
C LEU A 132 -10.01 -1.52 7.32
N ASP A 133 -9.53 -0.49 6.66
CA ASP A 133 -9.80 0.89 7.00
C ASP A 133 -10.39 1.64 5.80
N THR A 134 -11.03 2.76 6.08
CA THR A 134 -11.52 3.69 5.07
C THR A 134 -11.64 5.07 5.67
N THR A 135 -11.48 6.09 4.82
CA THR A 135 -11.53 7.48 5.29
C THR A 135 -12.84 7.79 6.04
N GLN A 136 -12.73 8.58 7.12
CA GLN A 136 -13.89 9.05 7.88
C GLN A 136 -14.94 9.79 7.04
N PHE A 137 -14.54 10.35 5.92
CA PHE A 137 -15.39 11.20 5.09
C PHE A 137 -16.26 10.40 4.11
N SER A 138 -15.92 9.14 3.82
CA SER A 138 -16.66 8.31 2.87
C SER A 138 -17.85 7.58 3.50
N LYS A 139 -18.95 8.27 3.77
CA LYS A 139 -20.20 7.67 4.32
C LYS A 139 -20.73 6.52 3.47
N ARG A 140 -20.47 6.55 2.16
CA ARG A 140 -20.85 5.47 1.24
C ARG A 140 -20.09 4.18 1.57
N ASN A 141 -18.78 4.27 1.80
CA ASN A 141 -17.96 3.11 2.14
C ASN A 141 -18.35 2.56 3.52
N HIS A 142 -18.63 3.44 4.49
CA HIS A 142 -19.12 3.00 5.81
C HIS A 142 -20.37 2.14 5.66
N HIS A 143 -21.42 2.66 4.98
CA HIS A 143 -22.63 1.89 4.74
C HIS A 143 -22.39 0.60 3.93
N PHE A 144 -21.49 0.64 2.96
CA PHE A 144 -21.15 -0.53 2.15
C PHE A 144 -20.55 -1.65 3.01
N TYR A 145 -19.53 -1.34 3.83
CA TYR A 145 -18.90 -2.35 4.68
C TYR A 145 -19.84 -2.84 5.78
N GLU A 146 -20.56 -1.96 6.45
CA GLU A 146 -21.54 -2.33 7.49
C GLU A 146 -22.63 -3.26 6.94
N LYS A 147 -23.16 -2.97 5.75
CA LYS A 147 -24.14 -3.84 5.05
C LYS A 147 -23.57 -5.22 4.72
N ASN A 148 -22.27 -5.35 4.53
CA ASN A 148 -21.60 -6.63 4.27
C ASN A 148 -21.09 -7.31 5.54
N GLY A 149 -21.54 -6.87 6.72
CA GLY A 149 -21.29 -7.53 8.00
C GLY A 149 -20.02 -7.09 8.70
N TYR A 150 -19.35 -6.05 8.20
CA TYR A 150 -18.22 -5.45 8.91
C TYR A 150 -18.73 -4.58 10.07
N GLN A 151 -18.03 -4.61 11.18
CA GLN A 151 -18.30 -3.83 12.39
C GLN A 151 -17.21 -2.81 12.59
N LEU A 152 -17.59 -1.62 13.05
CA LEU A 152 -16.63 -0.58 13.42
C LEU A 152 -15.87 -1.04 14.66
N ASP A 153 -14.55 -1.09 14.56
CA ASP A 153 -13.64 -1.39 15.65
C ASP A 153 -13.23 -0.10 16.37
N SER A 154 -12.62 0.81 15.62
CA SER A 154 -12.11 2.09 16.11
C SER A 154 -12.13 3.15 15.03
N GLN A 155 -11.83 4.40 15.40
CA GLN A 155 -11.68 5.50 14.47
C GLN A 155 -10.73 6.55 15.04
N ASP A 156 -10.08 7.29 14.14
CA ASP A 156 -9.31 8.49 14.45
C ASP A 156 -9.80 9.70 13.63
N ASP A 157 -9.01 10.77 13.56
CA ASP A 157 -9.39 12.01 12.85
C ASP A 157 -9.46 11.82 11.32
N SER A 158 -8.85 10.78 10.77
CA SER A 158 -8.72 10.53 9.32
C SER A 158 -9.45 9.29 8.86
N GLU A 159 -9.52 8.23 9.68
CA GLU A 159 -9.93 6.91 9.25
C GLU A 159 -10.88 6.21 10.23
N ARG A 160 -11.64 5.26 9.68
CA ARG A 160 -12.42 4.27 10.42
C ARG A 160 -11.89 2.89 10.13
N TYR A 161 -11.67 2.13 11.18
CA TYR A 161 -11.18 0.76 11.17
C TYR A 161 -12.34 -0.20 11.35
N TYR A 162 -12.43 -1.20 10.49
CA TYR A 162 -13.52 -2.16 10.48
C TYR A 162 -12.98 -3.57 10.57
N TYR A 163 -13.75 -4.45 11.19
CA TYR A 163 -13.49 -5.89 11.21
C TYR A 163 -14.74 -6.70 10.88
N LYS A 164 -14.54 -7.91 10.35
CA LYS A 164 -15.58 -8.92 10.14
C LYS A 164 -15.05 -10.27 10.57
N ASN A 165 -15.69 -10.89 11.57
CA ASN A 165 -15.38 -12.23 12.01
C ASN A 165 -16.32 -13.20 11.30
N ILE A 166 -15.77 -14.13 10.49
CA ILE A 166 -16.54 -15.12 9.73
C ILE A 166 -16.37 -16.56 10.24
N GLY A 167 -15.40 -16.77 11.12
CA GLY A 167 -15.10 -18.08 11.72
C GLY A 167 -15.65 -18.23 13.14
N LYS A 168 -15.79 -19.46 13.58
CA LYS A 168 -15.87 -19.74 15.01
C LYS A 168 -14.46 -19.60 15.57
N GLN A 169 -14.26 -18.66 16.48
CA GLN A 169 -13.02 -18.59 17.25
C GLN A 169 -12.90 -19.92 18.02
N ASP A 170 -12.03 -20.79 17.55
CA ASP A 170 -11.71 -22.04 18.25
C ASP A 170 -10.68 -21.70 19.33
N HIS A 171 -11.20 -21.14 20.44
CA HIS A 171 -10.38 -20.74 21.61
C HIS A 171 -9.78 -21.95 22.36
N ASP A 172 -10.13 -23.16 21.98
CA ASP A 172 -9.65 -24.38 22.62
C ASP A 172 -8.29 -24.86 22.10
N LYS A 173 -7.71 -24.20 21.08
CA LYS A 173 -6.32 -24.49 20.67
C LYS A 173 -5.35 -23.87 21.68
N ALA A 174 -4.54 -24.71 22.30
CA ALA A 174 -3.57 -24.35 23.35
C ALA A 174 -2.55 -23.23 22.99
N ASP A 175 -2.56 -22.78 21.75
CA ASP A 175 -1.57 -21.85 21.19
C ASP A 175 -2.08 -20.40 21.04
N TYR A 176 -3.33 -20.11 21.41
CA TYR A 176 -3.92 -18.77 21.31
C TYR A 176 -3.86 -18.04 22.66
N HIS A 177 -3.16 -16.93 22.68
CA HIS A 177 -3.12 -16.02 23.82
C HIS A 177 -3.99 -14.79 23.51
N VAL A 178 -5.29 -14.90 23.73
CA VAL A 178 -6.27 -13.84 23.43
C VAL A 178 -6.61 -13.06 24.68
N ASN A 179 -6.70 -11.73 24.57
CA ASN A 179 -7.06 -10.82 25.67
C ASN A 179 -6.17 -10.96 26.90
N GLN A 180 -4.87 -11.28 26.70
CA GLN A 180 -3.90 -11.38 27.79
C GLN A 180 -3.15 -10.06 27.98
N ASP A 181 -2.89 -9.71 29.22
CA ASP A 181 -2.03 -8.57 29.58
C ASP A 181 -0.62 -9.06 29.90
N TYR A 182 0.30 -8.77 28.98
CA TYR A 182 1.74 -9.03 29.16
C TYR A 182 2.53 -7.76 29.50
N SER A 183 1.88 -6.71 29.98
CA SER A 183 2.56 -5.48 30.42
C SER A 183 3.63 -5.81 31.44
N PHE A 184 4.78 -5.17 31.30
CA PHE A 184 5.95 -5.36 32.19
C PHE A 184 6.60 -6.76 32.14
N HIS A 185 6.19 -7.65 31.22
CA HIS A 185 6.86 -8.94 31.05
C HIS A 185 8.18 -8.79 30.29
N ASN A 186 9.13 -9.68 30.61
CA ASN A 186 10.40 -9.80 29.91
C ASN A 186 10.49 -11.16 29.23
N PHE A 187 10.60 -11.18 27.89
CA PHE A 187 10.92 -12.38 27.13
C PHE A 187 12.44 -12.42 26.90
N ARG A 188 13.14 -13.30 27.58
CA ARG A 188 14.58 -13.46 27.47
C ARG A 188 14.93 -14.89 27.08
N ASN A 189 15.95 -15.05 26.22
CA ASN A 189 16.42 -16.36 25.75
C ASN A 189 15.28 -17.26 25.23
N SER A 190 14.26 -16.63 24.64
CA SER A 190 13.05 -17.31 24.15
C SER A 190 13.12 -17.47 22.66
N ASN A 191 12.61 -18.59 22.17
CA ASN A 191 12.39 -18.81 20.73
C ASN A 191 10.95 -18.43 20.38
N LEU A 192 10.78 -17.35 19.63
CA LEU A 192 9.50 -16.84 19.14
C LEU A 192 9.43 -16.94 17.61
N THR A 193 10.08 -17.95 17.02
CA THR A 193 10.06 -18.19 15.58
C THR A 193 8.63 -18.55 15.13
N SER A 194 8.17 -17.95 14.05
CA SER A 194 6.84 -18.20 13.48
C SER A 194 5.66 -17.85 14.42
N VAL A 195 5.85 -16.88 15.32
CA VAL A 195 4.76 -16.34 16.12
C VAL A 195 4.08 -15.22 15.34
N ASP A 196 2.76 -15.27 15.31
CA ASP A 196 1.92 -14.23 14.74
C ASP A 196 1.51 -13.25 15.84
N TRP A 197 1.86 -11.98 15.65
CA TRP A 197 1.49 -10.87 16.52
C TRP A 197 0.43 -10.04 15.83
N PHE A 198 -0.81 -10.16 16.28
CA PHE A 198 -1.95 -9.49 15.65
C PHE A 198 -2.74 -8.69 16.67
N ASP A 199 -3.17 -7.49 16.29
CA ASP A 199 -4.00 -6.58 17.10
C ASP A 199 -3.44 -6.32 18.51
N LEU A 200 -2.14 -6.00 18.57
CA LEU A 200 -1.43 -5.82 19.82
C LEU A 200 -1.00 -4.37 20.03
N ASN A 201 -1.16 -3.89 21.22
CA ASN A 201 -0.51 -2.67 21.67
C ASN A 201 0.92 -2.97 22.12
N MET A 202 1.88 -2.75 21.24
CA MET A 202 3.31 -2.91 21.52
C MET A 202 4.02 -1.56 21.77
N SER A 203 3.29 -0.53 22.17
CA SER A 203 3.89 0.77 22.45
C SER A 203 4.88 0.70 23.62
N LYS A 204 5.96 1.49 23.52
CA LYS A 204 7.04 1.55 24.53
C LYS A 204 7.85 0.25 24.69
N ASN A 205 7.71 -0.71 23.79
CA ASN A 205 8.53 -1.93 23.81
C ASN A 205 9.96 -1.65 23.32
N THR A 206 10.89 -2.47 23.81
CA THR A 206 12.28 -2.48 23.37
C THR A 206 12.65 -3.87 22.86
N PHE A 207 13.14 -3.94 21.63
CA PHE A 207 13.74 -5.12 21.05
C PHE A 207 15.26 -4.95 21.03
N SER A 208 15.98 -5.72 21.84
CA SER A 208 17.45 -5.64 21.95
C SER A 208 18.06 -7.02 21.72
N ASN A 209 19.14 -7.07 20.92
CA ASN A 209 19.84 -8.31 20.58
C ASN A 209 18.90 -9.41 20.02
N CYS A 210 17.87 -8.99 19.30
CA CYS A 210 16.91 -9.91 18.68
C CYS A 210 17.30 -10.20 17.24
N ASN A 211 17.08 -11.45 16.82
CA ASN A 211 17.12 -11.81 15.41
C ASN A 211 15.71 -11.67 14.83
N LEU A 212 15.50 -10.62 14.04
CA LEU A 212 14.26 -10.33 13.34
C LEU A 212 14.37 -10.60 11.84
N ASN A 213 15.28 -11.45 11.41
CA ASN A 213 15.43 -11.79 10.01
C ASN A 213 14.14 -12.37 9.43
N ARG A 214 13.76 -11.90 8.23
CA ARG A 214 12.52 -12.31 7.54
C ARG A 214 11.24 -12.00 8.30
N THR A 215 11.28 -11.07 9.25
CA THR A 215 10.06 -10.58 9.90
C THR A 215 9.31 -9.66 8.92
N LEU A 216 8.00 -9.86 8.82
CA LEU A 216 7.09 -9.00 8.10
C LEU A 216 6.38 -8.09 9.10
N ILE A 217 6.47 -6.77 8.89
CA ILE A 217 5.75 -5.76 9.67
C ILE A 217 4.85 -5.03 8.69
N GLN A 218 3.54 -5.25 8.80
CA GLN A 218 2.52 -4.66 7.93
C GLN A 218 1.44 -3.96 8.76
N ASN A 219 0.79 -2.97 8.16
CA ASN A 219 -0.38 -2.30 8.75
C ASN A 219 -0.17 -1.84 10.20
N SER A 220 1.04 -1.37 10.48
CA SER A 220 1.48 -1.05 11.83
C SER A 220 1.93 0.41 11.94
N SER A 221 1.62 1.06 13.05
CA SER A 221 2.14 2.39 13.36
C SER A 221 3.48 2.28 14.06
N LEU A 222 4.55 2.72 13.39
CA LEU A 222 5.89 2.86 13.95
C LEU A 222 6.22 4.34 14.29
N LYS A 223 5.21 5.17 14.49
CA LYS A 223 5.38 6.59 14.79
C LYS A 223 6.22 6.78 16.06
N GLY A 224 7.29 7.56 15.95
CA GLY A 224 8.21 7.80 17.06
C GLY A 224 9.16 6.64 17.39
N CYS A 225 9.16 5.56 16.62
CA CYS A 225 10.11 4.47 16.79
C CYS A 225 11.55 4.92 16.48
N ARG A 226 12.51 4.27 17.13
CA ARG A 226 13.95 4.48 16.91
C ARG A 226 14.59 3.16 16.58
N PHE A 227 15.27 3.11 15.43
CA PHE A 227 16.08 1.99 14.98
C PHE A 227 17.56 2.37 15.13
N THR A 228 18.25 1.81 16.09
CA THR A 228 19.64 2.14 16.38
C THR A 228 20.48 0.86 16.39
N ASN A 229 21.64 0.88 15.72
CA ASN A 229 22.53 -0.26 15.58
C ASN A 229 21.81 -1.51 15.01
N VAL A 230 21.05 -1.29 13.94
CA VAL A 230 20.25 -2.32 13.26
C VAL A 230 20.83 -2.58 11.87
N ASN A 231 20.93 -3.84 11.49
CA ASN A 231 21.26 -4.23 10.13
C ASN A 231 19.97 -4.39 9.31
N LEU A 232 19.74 -3.49 8.37
CA LEU A 232 18.62 -3.51 7.43
C LEU A 232 19.02 -3.95 6.03
N SER A 233 20.13 -4.68 5.86
CA SER A 233 20.54 -5.19 4.55
C SER A 233 19.47 -6.10 3.94
N ASN A 234 19.20 -5.92 2.65
CA ASN A 234 18.17 -6.65 1.91
C ASN A 234 16.75 -6.47 2.44
N THR A 235 16.47 -5.35 3.12
CA THR A 235 15.12 -4.99 3.58
C THR A 235 14.41 -4.18 2.50
N ILE A 236 13.12 -4.45 2.31
CA ILE A 236 12.23 -3.64 1.50
C ILE A 236 11.40 -2.77 2.43
N LEU A 237 11.44 -1.46 2.20
CA LEU A 237 10.62 -0.47 2.88
C LEU A 237 9.68 0.14 1.83
N ALA A 238 8.45 -0.33 1.78
CA ALA A 238 7.48 0.06 0.75
C ALA A 238 6.14 0.47 1.35
N ASP A 239 5.37 1.26 0.62
CA ASP A 239 4.06 1.77 1.01
C ASP A 239 4.08 2.46 2.40
N LEU A 240 5.04 3.37 2.59
CA LEU A 240 5.32 4.00 3.86
C LEU A 240 4.97 5.49 3.89
N ARG A 241 4.51 5.94 5.04
CA ARG A 241 4.49 7.38 5.39
C ARG A 241 5.69 7.67 6.30
N MET A 242 6.65 8.45 5.80
CA MET A 242 7.89 8.79 6.52
C MET A 242 8.03 10.31 6.77
N GLU A 243 6.93 10.99 7.01
CA GLU A 243 6.94 12.42 7.30
C GLU A 243 7.80 12.71 8.54
N ASN A 244 8.72 13.69 8.42
CA ASN A 244 9.65 14.08 9.48
C ASN A 244 10.56 12.94 9.99
N ALA A 245 10.72 11.85 9.22
CA ALA A 245 11.67 10.79 9.54
C ALA A 245 13.11 11.23 9.24
N GLN A 246 14.08 10.65 9.95
CA GLN A 246 15.50 10.88 9.76
C GLN A 246 16.25 9.57 9.58
N ILE A 247 17.12 9.51 8.58
CA ILE A 247 18.11 8.45 8.41
C ILE A 247 19.48 9.10 8.60
N CYS A 248 20.17 8.73 9.66
CA CYS A 248 21.47 9.34 10.01
C CYS A 248 22.45 8.30 10.50
N HIS A 249 23.74 8.57 10.31
CA HIS A 249 24.85 7.72 10.75
C HIS A 249 24.78 6.29 10.24
N GLY A 250 24.24 6.09 9.02
CA GLY A 250 24.07 4.80 8.39
C GLY A 250 25.02 4.59 7.21
N LEU A 251 25.33 3.33 6.91
CA LEU A 251 25.97 2.90 5.66
C LEU A 251 24.85 2.51 4.69
N LEU A 252 24.71 3.27 3.58
CA LEU A 252 23.63 3.14 2.61
C LEU A 252 24.13 2.59 1.27
N SER A 253 25.13 1.69 1.29
CA SER A 253 25.69 1.11 0.08
C SER A 253 24.62 0.37 -0.74
N ASN A 254 24.55 0.69 -2.04
CA ASN A 254 23.57 0.13 -2.97
C ASN A 254 22.10 0.38 -2.56
N LEU A 255 21.81 1.41 -1.77
CA LEU A 255 20.44 1.81 -1.49
C LEU A 255 19.79 2.31 -2.78
N HIS A 256 18.60 1.78 -3.08
CA HIS A 256 17.77 2.22 -4.19
C HIS A 256 16.51 2.88 -3.64
N ILE A 257 16.34 4.17 -3.92
CA ILE A 257 15.11 4.92 -3.58
C ILE A 257 14.41 5.20 -4.90
N HIS A 258 13.20 4.66 -5.06
CA HIS A 258 12.42 4.85 -6.27
C HIS A 258 10.92 4.94 -5.94
N ASP A 259 10.14 5.51 -6.86
CA ASP A 259 8.68 5.62 -6.76
C ASP A 259 8.20 6.28 -5.45
N VAL A 260 8.95 7.29 -4.99
CA VAL A 260 8.63 8.06 -3.79
C VAL A 260 8.09 9.44 -4.15
N ASN A 261 7.22 10.00 -3.32
CA ASN A 261 6.63 11.34 -3.50
C ASN A 261 5.96 11.51 -4.87
N LEU A 262 5.30 10.47 -5.39
CA LEU A 262 4.64 10.51 -6.69
C LEU A 262 3.37 11.36 -6.68
N ASP A 263 2.79 11.64 -5.51
CA ASP A 263 1.63 12.50 -5.35
C ASP A 263 2.03 13.98 -5.45
N ASN A 264 1.22 14.78 -6.13
CA ASN A 264 1.45 16.22 -6.32
C ASN A 264 1.21 17.07 -5.04
N LYS A 265 1.43 16.52 -3.85
CA LYS A 265 1.29 17.26 -2.59
C LYS A 265 2.36 18.32 -2.43
N LYS A 266 1.98 19.47 -1.86
CA LYS A 266 2.77 20.71 -1.87
C LYS A 266 4.02 20.70 -1.00
N ASP A 267 4.25 19.79 -0.09
CA ASP A 267 5.38 19.85 0.86
C ASP A 267 6.13 18.51 0.97
N THR A 268 6.60 18.02 -0.18
CA THR A 268 7.36 16.77 -0.30
C THR A 268 8.86 17.02 -0.46
N SER A 269 9.48 17.82 0.40
CA SER A 269 10.92 18.07 0.31
C SER A 269 11.74 16.93 0.90
N LEU A 270 12.79 16.51 0.19
CA LEU A 270 13.84 15.63 0.67
C LEU A 270 15.12 16.42 0.85
N THR A 271 15.75 16.34 2.01
CA THR A 271 17.06 16.93 2.27
C THR A 271 18.10 15.84 2.45
N ILE A 272 19.20 15.93 1.70
CA ILE A 272 20.38 15.09 1.88
C ILE A 272 21.55 16.01 2.21
N GLU A 273 22.14 15.85 3.37
CA GLU A 273 23.25 16.69 3.82
C GLU A 273 24.32 15.89 4.55
N ARG A 274 25.55 16.40 4.52
CA ARG A 274 26.73 15.80 5.17
C ARG A 274 26.91 14.32 4.83
N SER A 275 26.67 13.98 3.56
CA SER A 275 26.66 12.61 3.05
C SER A 275 27.63 12.45 1.89
N VAL A 276 28.23 11.27 1.75
CA VAL A 276 29.03 10.89 0.59
C VAL A 276 28.10 10.21 -0.42
N LEU A 277 27.95 10.82 -1.59
CA LEU A 277 27.10 10.33 -2.69
C LEU A 277 27.94 9.97 -3.92
N GLU A 278 29.22 9.63 -3.75
CA GLU A 278 30.08 9.22 -4.85
C GLU A 278 29.48 8.04 -5.61
N ASN A 279 29.58 8.09 -6.94
CA ASN A 279 29.02 7.08 -7.85
C ASN A 279 27.50 6.88 -7.77
N SER A 280 26.77 7.81 -7.12
CA SER A 280 25.30 7.80 -7.08
C SER A 280 24.72 8.34 -8.39
N VAL A 281 23.51 7.87 -8.73
CA VAL A 281 22.79 8.28 -9.94
C VAL A 281 21.39 8.73 -9.58
N ILE A 282 20.99 9.91 -10.10
CA ILE A 282 19.61 10.40 -10.06
C ILE A 282 19.09 10.36 -11.50
N ARG A 283 18.02 9.62 -11.75
CA ARG A 283 17.43 9.51 -13.09
C ARG A 283 15.91 9.42 -13.03
N HIS A 284 15.24 9.88 -14.08
CA HIS A 284 13.78 9.87 -14.23
C HIS A 284 13.04 10.56 -13.08
N CYS A 285 13.65 11.60 -12.50
CA CYS A 285 13.10 12.35 -11.38
C CYS A 285 12.64 13.74 -11.80
N ASN A 286 11.63 14.27 -11.14
CA ASN A 286 11.28 15.68 -11.23
C ASN A 286 12.18 16.48 -10.29
N LEU A 287 13.16 17.21 -10.84
CA LEU A 287 14.13 18.03 -10.10
C LEU A 287 13.74 19.50 -10.03
N LYS A 288 12.48 19.86 -10.27
CA LYS A 288 12.01 21.25 -10.20
C LYS A 288 12.31 21.83 -8.81
N ASN A 289 12.97 22.97 -8.77
CA ASN A 289 13.37 23.71 -7.56
C ASN A 289 14.37 22.98 -6.66
N VAL A 290 15.02 21.90 -7.12
CA VAL A 290 16.13 21.28 -6.39
C VAL A 290 17.29 22.25 -6.29
N LYS A 291 17.93 22.33 -5.14
CA LYS A 291 19.15 23.11 -4.89
C LYS A 291 20.30 22.17 -4.55
N ILE A 292 21.45 22.40 -5.15
CA ILE A 292 22.72 21.74 -4.84
C ILE A 292 23.64 22.81 -4.32
N GLU A 293 23.93 22.83 -3.03
CA GLU A 293 24.64 23.90 -2.36
C GLU A 293 25.80 23.32 -1.53
N SER A 294 26.98 23.98 -1.61
CA SER A 294 28.17 23.65 -0.81
C SER A 294 28.62 22.18 -0.94
N CYS A 295 28.51 21.62 -2.15
CA CYS A 295 28.90 20.24 -2.46
C CYS A 295 30.22 20.21 -3.23
N ASN A 296 30.99 19.12 -3.07
CA ASN A 296 32.02 18.77 -4.02
C ASN A 296 31.35 18.20 -5.27
N LEU A 297 31.60 18.81 -6.44
CA LEU A 297 30.98 18.46 -7.71
C LEU A 297 31.98 17.86 -8.72
N ASP A 298 33.20 17.52 -8.27
CA ASP A 298 34.22 16.95 -9.14
C ASP A 298 33.73 15.67 -9.82
N GLY A 299 33.76 15.66 -11.15
CA GLY A 299 33.28 14.52 -11.95
C GLY A 299 31.74 14.36 -12.01
N ALA A 300 30.97 15.29 -11.40
CA ALA A 300 29.52 15.27 -11.53
C ALA A 300 29.10 15.66 -12.95
N THR A 301 28.02 15.02 -13.44
CA THR A 301 27.48 15.29 -14.78
C THR A 301 25.98 15.54 -14.76
N ILE A 302 25.48 16.31 -15.72
CA ILE A 302 24.05 16.42 -16.04
C ILE A 302 23.88 15.96 -17.49
N ASP A 303 23.13 14.90 -17.72
CA ASP A 303 22.92 14.27 -19.03
C ASP A 303 24.23 13.99 -19.76
N GLY A 304 25.26 13.56 -19.02
CA GLY A 304 26.58 13.25 -19.52
C GLY A 304 27.50 14.46 -19.74
N ILE A 305 27.03 15.71 -19.52
CA ILE A 305 27.84 16.90 -19.63
C ILE A 305 28.48 17.19 -18.27
N PRO A 306 29.83 17.35 -18.18
CA PRO A 306 30.49 17.68 -16.94
C PRO A 306 29.96 18.98 -16.34
N LEU A 307 29.67 18.98 -15.06
CA LEU A 307 29.04 20.13 -14.40
C LEU A 307 29.98 21.33 -14.27
N ASP A 308 31.27 21.11 -14.13
CA ASP A 308 32.32 22.12 -14.13
C ASP A 308 32.36 22.87 -15.46
N GLU A 309 32.26 22.20 -16.62
CA GLU A 309 32.19 22.84 -17.95
C GLU A 309 30.92 23.70 -18.08
N LEU A 310 29.76 23.23 -17.61
CA LEU A 310 28.52 24.01 -17.60
C LEU A 310 28.67 25.29 -16.77
N LEU A 311 29.27 25.19 -15.58
CA LEU A 311 29.51 26.33 -14.70
C LEU A 311 30.54 27.34 -15.30
N GLU A 312 31.57 26.86 -15.98
CA GLU A 312 32.51 27.72 -16.68
C GLU A 312 31.88 28.48 -17.86
N CYS A 313 31.08 27.78 -18.68
CA CYS A 313 30.33 28.43 -19.76
C CYS A 313 29.42 29.54 -19.24
N TYR A 314 28.71 29.30 -18.15
CA TYR A 314 27.85 30.28 -17.50
C TYR A 314 28.65 31.51 -16.99
N LYS A 315 29.80 31.28 -16.35
CA LYS A 315 30.68 32.37 -15.88
C LYS A 315 31.20 33.24 -17.06
N LYS A 316 31.61 32.59 -18.15
CA LYS A 316 32.08 33.29 -19.36
C LYS A 316 30.99 34.16 -20.01
N MET A 317 29.75 33.65 -20.05
CA MET A 317 28.61 34.44 -20.57
C MET A 317 28.27 35.65 -19.69
N LYS A 318 28.37 35.53 -18.36
CA LYS A 318 28.13 36.67 -17.44
C LYS A 318 29.18 37.76 -17.46
N ILE A 319 30.44 37.48 -17.87
CA ILE A 319 31.52 38.47 -17.95
C ILE A 319 31.40 39.31 -19.23
N ASN A 320 30.69 38.82 -20.25
CA ASN A 320 30.50 39.48 -21.54
C ASN A 320 29.18 40.28 -21.63
N VAL A 321 28.46 40.46 -20.55
CA VAL A 321 27.29 41.33 -20.38
C VAL A 321 27.60 42.42 -19.36
#